data_40b7a241fda0ae9d18c661de520c292c
#
_entry.id   40b7a241fda0ae9d18c661de520c292c
#
_cell.length_a   1.000
_cell.length_b   1.000
_cell.length_c   1.000
_cell.angle_alpha   90.00
_cell.angle_beta   90.00
_cell.angle_gamma   90.00
#
_symmetry.space_group_name_H-M   'P 1'
#
loop_
_entity.id
_entity.type
_entity.pdbx_description
1 polymer ?
#
loop_
_entity_poly.entity_id
_entity_poly.type
_entity_poly.pdbx_seq_one_letter_code
_entity_poly.pdbx_strand_id
1 'polypeptide(L)'
;MESLFNPALILFLLGIAVGLVFKVLFPDLLSKFLGYYLLFALGLKGGQSLQNNGFTDEVISVLSLGTFFAILIPLISYLYLKNILNTDDAAALSGTYGSVSAVTYVTALTYLSTSNQNFDDFMSAVLVVMEFPAIFMALYFVTRKSAINKNNIETIKTAFMEIPNIVLVSSLFIGYFLNLNSGLQTELLTKTIFEYVLFVFLFVMGTRVARRIGCLLY
;
A
#
# COMPACT_ATOMS: atom_id res chain seq x y z
N MET A 1 -10.31 7.75 23.13
CA MET A 1 -10.07 9.08 22.54
C MET A 1 -8.62 9.29 22.07
N GLU A 2 -7.67 8.49 22.55
CA GLU A 2 -6.25 8.57 22.15
C GLU A 2 -5.98 8.18 20.71
N SER A 3 -6.80 7.35 20.08
CA SER A 3 -6.65 6.95 18.67
C SER A 3 -6.89 8.07 17.66
N LEU A 4 -7.58 9.14 18.03
CA LEU A 4 -7.80 10.33 17.18
C LEU A 4 -6.57 11.26 17.14
N PHE A 5 -5.63 11.09 18.06
CA PHE A 5 -4.38 11.86 18.13
C PHE A 5 -3.19 11.15 17.46
N ASN A 6 -3.46 10.21 16.54
CA ASN A 6 -2.38 9.61 15.76
C ASN A 6 -1.67 10.71 14.94
N PRO A 7 -0.33 10.90 15.11
CA PRO A 7 0.42 11.95 14.41
C PRO A 7 0.27 11.87 12.87
N ALA A 8 0.12 10.65 12.34
CA ALA A 8 -0.11 10.42 10.92
C ALA A 8 -1.42 11.06 10.43
N LEU A 9 -2.51 10.87 11.18
CA LEU A 9 -3.82 11.45 10.86
C LEU A 9 -3.79 12.98 10.98
N ILE A 10 -3.17 13.49 12.04
CA ILE A 10 -3.05 14.94 12.26
C ILE A 10 -2.30 15.60 11.11
N LEU A 11 -1.17 15.02 10.67
CA LEU A 11 -0.39 15.56 9.56
C LEU A 11 -1.14 15.50 8.24
N PHE A 12 -1.91 14.46 8.00
CA PHE A 12 -2.77 14.36 6.82
C PHE A 12 -3.84 15.46 6.81
N LEU A 13 -4.54 15.66 7.95
CA LEU A 13 -5.55 16.72 8.09
C LEU A 13 -4.93 18.13 7.99
N LEU A 14 -3.76 18.34 8.59
CA LEU A 14 -2.99 19.57 8.43
C LEU A 14 -2.62 19.80 6.96
N GLY A 15 -2.22 18.76 6.24
CA GLY A 15 -1.97 18.82 4.80
C GLY A 15 -3.21 19.28 4.02
N ILE A 16 -4.40 18.75 4.35
CA ILE A 16 -5.66 19.19 3.75
C ILE A 16 -5.91 20.69 4.07
N ALA A 17 -5.79 21.08 5.33
CA ALA A 17 -6.03 22.47 5.75
C ALA A 17 -5.05 23.45 5.03
N VAL A 18 -3.77 23.12 4.99
CA VAL A 18 -2.74 23.93 4.29
C VAL A 18 -3.03 23.98 2.79
N GLY A 19 -3.42 22.86 2.19
CA GLY A 19 -3.75 22.80 0.76
C GLY A 19 -4.97 23.64 0.39
N LEU A 20 -5.98 23.69 1.25
CA LEU A 20 -7.17 24.52 1.04
C LEU A 20 -6.89 26.03 1.22
N VAL A 21 -6.12 26.39 2.25
CA VAL A 21 -5.85 27.79 2.61
C VAL A 21 -4.80 28.40 1.70
N PHE A 22 -3.66 27.73 1.55
CA PHE A 22 -2.49 28.31 0.86
C PHE A 22 -2.36 27.84 -0.59
N LYS A 23 -3.19 26.91 -1.06
CA LYS A 23 -3.13 26.32 -2.41
C LYS A 23 -1.72 25.78 -2.76
N VAL A 24 -0.99 25.31 -1.76
CA VAL A 24 0.36 24.79 -1.93
C VAL A 24 0.33 23.52 -2.78
N LEU A 25 1.20 23.46 -3.77
CA LEU A 25 1.38 22.31 -4.66
C LEU A 25 2.79 21.78 -4.52
N PHE A 26 2.89 20.55 -4.08
CA PHE A 26 4.16 19.83 -4.12
C PHE A 26 4.34 19.15 -5.47
N PRO A 27 5.58 19.09 -6.00
CA PRO A 27 5.88 18.40 -7.24
C PRO A 27 5.46 16.93 -7.19
N ASP A 28 4.95 16.41 -8.30
CA ASP A 28 4.57 15.00 -8.39
C ASP A 28 5.74 14.04 -8.15
N LEU A 29 6.95 14.49 -8.51
CA LEU A 29 8.18 13.77 -8.28
C LEU A 29 8.42 13.49 -6.79
N LEU A 30 8.16 14.47 -5.92
CA LEU A 30 8.35 14.32 -4.47
C LEU A 30 7.47 13.20 -3.91
N SER A 31 6.18 13.20 -4.21
CA SER A 31 5.28 12.16 -3.71
C SER A 31 5.56 10.80 -4.31
N LYS A 32 5.99 10.72 -5.57
CA LYS A 32 6.44 9.45 -6.17
C LYS A 32 7.69 8.92 -5.46
N PHE A 33 8.67 9.78 -5.22
CA PHE A 33 9.89 9.39 -4.50
C PHE A 33 9.62 8.90 -3.08
N LEU A 34 8.80 9.65 -2.32
CA LEU A 34 8.39 9.25 -0.97
C LEU A 34 7.63 7.92 -0.99
N GLY A 35 6.71 7.73 -1.95
CA GLY A 35 5.96 6.50 -2.13
C GLY A 35 6.87 5.31 -2.46
N TYR A 36 7.83 5.47 -3.35
CA TYR A 36 8.78 4.40 -3.70
C TYR A 36 9.68 4.02 -2.52
N TYR A 37 10.10 5.00 -1.73
CA TYR A 37 10.86 4.73 -0.51
C TYR A 37 10.03 3.93 0.50
N LEU A 38 8.76 4.29 0.72
CA LEU A 38 7.87 3.56 1.62
C LEU A 38 7.65 2.11 1.15
N LEU A 39 7.43 1.90 -0.14
CA LEU A 39 7.30 0.55 -0.73
C LEU A 39 8.60 -0.25 -0.57
N PHE A 40 9.75 0.38 -0.80
CA PHE A 40 11.05 -0.25 -0.61
C PHE A 40 11.27 -0.68 0.84
N ALA A 41 11.00 0.19 1.80
CA ALA A 41 11.17 -0.10 3.22
C ALA A 41 10.22 -1.22 3.71
N LEU A 42 8.95 -1.20 3.24
CA LEU A 42 7.97 -2.26 3.54
C LEU A 42 8.37 -3.60 2.95
N GLY A 43 8.81 -3.62 1.68
CA GLY A 43 9.27 -4.86 1.06
C GLY A 43 10.49 -5.44 1.76
N LEU A 44 11.48 -4.59 2.11
CA LEU A 44 12.66 -4.97 2.88
C LEU A 44 12.28 -5.60 4.22
N LYS A 45 11.43 -4.93 4.99
CA LYS A 45 10.95 -5.42 6.28
C LYS A 45 10.17 -6.74 6.12
N GLY A 46 9.31 -6.84 5.11
CA GLY A 46 8.56 -8.05 4.80
C GLY A 46 9.46 -9.24 4.47
N GLY A 47 10.50 -9.02 3.65
CA GLY A 47 11.48 -10.04 3.30
C GLY A 47 12.30 -10.52 4.49
N GLN A 48 12.82 -9.61 5.32
CA GLN A 48 13.54 -9.93 6.54
C GLN A 48 12.69 -10.73 7.53
N SER A 49 11.43 -10.32 7.66
CA SER A 49 10.50 -11.00 8.56
C SER A 49 10.21 -12.43 8.12
N LEU A 50 10.03 -12.67 6.80
CA LEU A 50 9.90 -14.02 6.26
C LEU A 50 11.17 -14.86 6.45
N GLN A 51 12.34 -14.25 6.35
CA GLN A 51 13.60 -14.95 6.61
C GLN A 51 13.72 -15.36 8.07
N ASN A 52 13.41 -14.46 9.00
CA ASN A 52 13.57 -14.69 10.43
C ASN A 52 12.57 -15.71 10.99
N ASN A 53 11.31 -15.63 10.54
CA ASN A 53 10.24 -16.52 11.00
C ASN A 53 10.20 -17.86 10.23
N GLY A 54 10.82 -17.91 9.04
CA GLY A 54 10.72 -19.04 8.13
C GLY A 54 9.32 -19.25 7.58
N PHE A 55 9.13 -20.32 6.81
CA PHE A 55 7.82 -20.73 6.29
C PHE A 55 7.18 -21.75 7.23
N THR A 56 6.79 -21.29 8.42
CA THR A 56 5.99 -22.11 9.35
C THR A 56 4.56 -22.28 8.84
N ASP A 57 3.83 -23.28 9.34
CA ASP A 57 2.44 -23.52 8.97
C ASP A 57 1.56 -22.29 9.28
N GLU A 58 1.89 -21.55 10.32
CA GLU A 58 1.23 -20.31 10.69
C GLU A 58 1.45 -19.22 9.64
N VAL A 59 2.69 -18.96 9.26
CA VAL A 59 3.06 -17.97 8.22
C VAL A 59 2.39 -18.31 6.91
N ILE A 60 2.43 -19.58 6.49
CA ILE A 60 1.80 -20.04 5.24
C ILE A 60 0.29 -19.85 5.31
N SER A 61 -0.34 -20.18 6.43
CA SER A 61 -1.79 -20.03 6.61
C SER A 61 -2.22 -18.57 6.52
N VAL A 62 -1.50 -17.66 7.17
CA VAL A 62 -1.83 -16.24 7.16
C VAL A 62 -1.55 -15.61 5.78
N LEU A 63 -0.45 -15.96 5.12
CA LEU A 63 -0.17 -15.52 3.74
C LEU A 63 -1.22 -16.01 2.75
N SER A 64 -1.65 -17.26 2.87
CA SER A 64 -2.70 -17.82 2.02
C SER A 64 -4.05 -17.16 2.26
N LEU A 65 -4.40 -16.88 3.51
CA LEU A 65 -5.60 -16.15 3.87
C LEU A 65 -5.58 -14.72 3.35
N GLY A 66 -4.45 -14.01 3.51
CA GLY A 66 -4.26 -12.67 2.95
C GLY A 66 -4.42 -12.65 1.43
N THR A 67 -3.78 -13.59 0.73
CA THR A 67 -3.91 -13.75 -0.73
C THR A 67 -5.36 -14.05 -1.13
N PHE A 68 -6.04 -14.92 -0.39
CA PHE A 68 -7.45 -15.23 -0.62
C PHE A 68 -8.34 -13.99 -0.51
N PHE A 69 -8.17 -13.17 0.53
CA PHE A 69 -8.93 -11.93 0.67
C PHE A 69 -8.54 -10.87 -0.36
N ALA A 70 -7.28 -10.79 -0.77
CA ALA A 70 -6.83 -9.89 -1.83
C ALA A 70 -7.46 -10.21 -3.20
N ILE A 71 -7.97 -11.42 -3.39
CA ILE A 71 -8.74 -11.83 -4.58
C ILE A 71 -10.24 -11.67 -4.34
N LEU A 72 -10.73 -12.15 -3.20
CA LEU A 72 -12.16 -12.20 -2.89
C LEU A 72 -12.79 -10.80 -2.76
N ILE A 73 -12.10 -9.89 -2.07
CA ILE A 73 -12.62 -8.54 -1.84
C ILE A 73 -12.78 -7.75 -3.15
N PRO A 74 -11.78 -7.68 -4.06
CA PRO A 74 -11.97 -7.08 -5.37
C PRO A 74 -13.09 -7.72 -6.18
N LEU A 75 -13.23 -9.04 -6.12
CA LEU A 75 -14.29 -9.75 -6.83
C LEU A 75 -15.68 -9.30 -6.38
N ILE A 76 -15.92 -9.30 -5.07
CA ILE A 76 -17.20 -8.88 -4.49
C ILE A 76 -17.46 -7.39 -4.79
N SER A 77 -16.45 -6.55 -4.56
CA SER A 77 -16.53 -5.12 -4.80
C SER A 77 -16.84 -4.80 -6.26
N TYR A 78 -16.18 -5.49 -7.19
CA TYR A 78 -16.43 -5.31 -8.62
C TYR A 78 -17.85 -5.72 -9.03
N LEU A 79 -18.33 -6.85 -8.51
CA LEU A 79 -19.71 -7.33 -8.80
C LEU A 79 -20.77 -6.31 -8.35
N TYR A 80 -20.51 -5.59 -7.27
CA TYR A 80 -21.39 -4.55 -6.79
C TYR A 80 -21.21 -3.23 -7.57
N LEU A 81 -19.98 -2.75 -7.72
CA LEU A 81 -19.65 -1.44 -8.29
C LEU A 81 -19.94 -1.35 -9.80
N LYS A 82 -19.83 -2.45 -10.56
CA LYS A 82 -20.12 -2.48 -12.00
C LYS A 82 -21.56 -2.08 -12.35
N ASN A 83 -22.48 -2.12 -11.38
CA ASN A 83 -23.87 -1.74 -11.56
C ASN A 83 -24.10 -0.24 -11.31
N ILE A 84 -23.13 0.44 -10.70
CA ILE A 84 -23.24 1.84 -10.26
C ILE A 84 -22.28 2.73 -11.05
N LEU A 85 -21.11 2.20 -11.39
CA LEU A 85 -20.00 2.91 -12.03
C LEU A 85 -19.70 2.34 -13.42
N ASN A 86 -18.97 3.11 -14.21
CA ASN A 86 -18.35 2.61 -15.43
C ASN A 86 -17.42 1.44 -15.11
N THR A 87 -17.25 0.52 -16.04
CA THR A 87 -16.49 -0.71 -15.82
C THR A 87 -15.04 -0.44 -15.42
N ASP A 88 -14.41 0.58 -16.02
CA ASP A 88 -13.02 0.91 -15.75
C ASP A 88 -12.85 1.51 -14.34
N ASP A 89 -13.77 2.41 -13.95
CA ASP A 89 -13.80 2.97 -12.60
C ASP A 89 -14.13 1.90 -11.56
N ALA A 90 -15.08 1.01 -11.86
CA ALA A 90 -15.43 -0.11 -10.99
C ALA A 90 -14.26 -1.07 -10.80
N ALA A 91 -13.50 -1.37 -11.86
CA ALA A 91 -12.33 -2.22 -11.79
C ALA A 91 -11.19 -1.58 -10.98
N ALA A 92 -10.90 -0.31 -11.23
CA ALA A 92 -9.88 0.43 -10.49
C ALA A 92 -10.20 0.52 -9.00
N LEU A 93 -11.45 0.90 -8.65
CA LEU A 93 -11.90 0.96 -7.27
C LEU A 93 -11.88 -0.41 -6.60
N SER A 94 -12.34 -1.46 -7.27
CA SER A 94 -12.33 -2.81 -6.70
C SER A 94 -10.92 -3.29 -6.37
N GLY A 95 -9.94 -3.00 -7.24
CA GLY A 95 -8.53 -3.32 -6.99
C GLY A 95 -7.97 -2.63 -5.75
N THR A 96 -8.33 -1.36 -5.51
CA THR A 96 -7.86 -0.63 -4.32
C THR A 96 -8.38 -1.23 -3.00
N TYR A 97 -9.53 -1.90 -3.01
CA TYR A 97 -10.06 -2.57 -1.82
C TYR A 97 -9.42 -3.95 -1.56
N GLY A 98 -8.74 -4.52 -2.53
CA GLY A 98 -8.04 -5.81 -2.37
C GLY A 98 -6.70 -5.71 -1.68
N SER A 99 -6.11 -4.51 -1.65
CA SER A 99 -4.83 -4.23 -0.98
C SER A 99 -5.06 -3.51 0.34
N VAL A 100 -4.15 -3.71 1.28
CA VAL A 100 -4.17 -3.01 2.57
C VAL A 100 -3.33 -1.75 2.47
N SER A 101 -3.89 -0.61 2.90
CA SER A 101 -3.13 0.64 2.97
C SER A 101 -2.00 0.54 3.98
N ALA A 102 -0.78 0.93 3.57
CA ALA A 102 0.38 1.02 4.46
C ALA A 102 0.10 1.92 5.69
N VAL A 103 -0.66 3.00 5.51
CA VAL A 103 -1.06 3.90 6.60
C VAL A 103 -1.95 3.18 7.62
N THR A 104 -2.95 2.46 7.14
CA THR A 104 -3.85 1.67 8.00
C THR A 104 -3.07 0.60 8.76
N TYR A 105 -2.14 -0.08 8.09
CA TYR A 105 -1.27 -1.08 8.70
C TYR A 105 -0.43 -0.48 9.83
N VAL A 106 0.29 0.63 9.58
CA VAL A 106 1.12 1.29 10.61
C VAL A 106 0.26 1.79 11.78
N THR A 107 -0.93 2.33 11.49
CA THR A 107 -1.86 2.76 12.52
C THR A 107 -2.32 1.58 13.39
N ALA A 108 -2.62 0.44 12.78
CA ALA A 108 -2.99 -0.78 13.49
C ALA A 108 -1.84 -1.29 14.38
N LEU A 109 -0.61 -1.32 13.87
CA LEU A 109 0.57 -1.70 14.66
C LEU A 109 0.79 -0.75 15.85
N THR A 110 0.65 0.55 15.64
CA THR A 110 0.77 1.55 16.71
C THR A 110 -0.30 1.33 17.78
N TYR A 111 -1.53 1.06 17.38
CA TYR A 111 -2.62 0.75 18.31
C TYR A 111 -2.35 -0.53 19.11
N LEU A 112 -1.90 -1.60 18.46
CA LEU A 112 -1.56 -2.86 19.13
C LEU A 112 -0.42 -2.67 20.13
N SER A 113 0.62 -1.94 19.77
CA SER A 113 1.76 -1.67 20.65
C SER A 113 1.36 -0.82 21.85
N THR A 114 0.50 0.19 21.70
CA THR A 114 -0.01 1.00 22.83
C THR A 114 -0.96 0.22 23.73
N SER A 115 -1.63 -0.79 23.18
CA SER A 115 -2.53 -1.69 23.92
C SER A 115 -1.80 -2.88 24.57
N ASN A 116 -0.46 -2.92 24.51
CA ASN A 116 0.39 -4.04 24.96
C ASN A 116 -0.03 -5.39 24.36
N GLN A 117 -0.54 -5.37 23.12
CA GLN A 117 -0.84 -6.57 22.35
C GLN A 117 0.37 -6.96 21.50
N ASN A 118 0.74 -8.23 21.59
CA ASN A 118 1.80 -8.76 20.73
C ASN A 118 1.28 -8.93 19.32
N PHE A 119 2.12 -8.66 18.35
CA PHE A 119 1.87 -8.94 16.94
C PHE A 119 3.13 -9.47 16.28
N ASP A 120 2.94 -10.32 15.29
CA ASP A 120 4.04 -10.96 14.62
C ASP A 120 4.64 -10.08 13.53
N ASP A 121 5.96 -10.01 13.47
CA ASP A 121 6.69 -9.18 12.51
C ASP A 121 6.42 -9.58 11.05
N PHE A 122 6.03 -10.85 10.79
CA PHE A 122 5.76 -11.32 9.43
C PHE A 122 4.48 -10.71 8.80
N MET A 123 3.65 -10.02 9.58
CA MET A 123 2.50 -9.29 9.05
C MET A 123 2.87 -8.23 8.00
N SER A 124 4.09 -7.71 8.04
CA SER A 124 4.61 -6.83 6.99
C SER A 124 4.76 -7.55 5.64
N ALA A 125 5.10 -8.82 5.64
CA ALA A 125 5.15 -9.65 4.43
C ALA A 125 3.76 -9.93 3.86
N VAL A 126 2.76 -10.13 4.73
CA VAL A 126 1.36 -10.32 4.31
C VAL A 126 0.87 -9.09 3.55
N LEU A 127 1.15 -7.87 4.07
CA LEU A 127 0.83 -6.62 3.40
C LEU A 127 1.38 -6.58 1.97
N VAL A 128 2.67 -6.91 1.82
CA VAL A 128 3.35 -6.91 0.51
C VAL A 128 2.74 -7.95 -0.44
N VAL A 129 2.49 -9.16 0.04
CA VAL A 129 1.95 -10.26 -0.77
C VAL A 129 0.52 -9.98 -1.24
N MET A 130 -0.30 -9.28 -0.45
CA MET A 130 -1.67 -8.91 -0.83
C MET A 130 -1.73 -7.91 -1.99
N GLU A 131 -0.69 -7.11 -2.21
CA GLU A 131 -0.66 -6.07 -3.24
C GLU A 131 -0.80 -6.67 -4.66
N PHE A 132 -0.09 -7.76 -4.95
CA PHE A 132 -0.08 -8.38 -6.28
C PHE A 132 -1.43 -8.93 -6.73
N PRO A 133 -2.11 -9.79 -5.96
CA PRO A 133 -3.41 -10.31 -6.34
C PRO A 133 -4.44 -9.20 -6.55
N ALA A 134 -4.39 -8.15 -5.75
CA ALA A 134 -5.29 -7.00 -5.86
C ALA A 134 -5.14 -6.26 -7.20
N ILE A 135 -3.89 -5.96 -7.59
CA ILE A 135 -3.58 -5.33 -8.88
C ILE A 135 -3.98 -6.26 -10.04
N PHE A 136 -3.65 -7.55 -9.93
CA PHE A 136 -4.03 -8.53 -10.93
C PHE A 136 -5.54 -8.58 -11.15
N MET A 137 -6.33 -8.56 -10.08
CA MET A 137 -7.79 -8.57 -10.17
C MET A 137 -8.34 -7.30 -10.84
N ALA A 138 -7.79 -6.11 -10.52
CA ALA A 138 -8.17 -4.87 -11.19
C ALA A 138 -7.95 -4.95 -12.70
N LEU A 139 -6.78 -5.38 -13.12
CA LEU A 139 -6.42 -5.55 -14.53
C LEU A 139 -7.28 -6.61 -15.22
N TYR A 140 -7.53 -7.73 -14.58
CA TYR A 140 -8.39 -8.79 -15.09
C TYR A 140 -9.79 -8.27 -15.41
N PHE A 141 -10.37 -7.43 -14.55
CA PHE A 141 -11.70 -6.88 -14.78
C PHE A 141 -11.73 -5.87 -15.93
N VAL A 142 -10.71 -5.03 -16.07
CA VAL A 142 -10.59 -4.09 -17.21
C VAL A 142 -10.46 -4.88 -18.51
N THR A 143 -9.59 -5.87 -18.57
CA THR A 143 -9.29 -6.61 -19.80
C THR A 143 -10.45 -7.51 -20.24
N ARG A 144 -11.28 -8.03 -19.33
CA ARG A 144 -12.41 -8.90 -19.65
C ARG A 144 -13.50 -8.22 -20.48
N LYS A 145 -13.66 -6.90 -20.37
CA LYS A 145 -14.68 -6.15 -21.14
C LYS A 145 -14.17 -5.65 -22.48
N SER A 146 -12.88 -5.34 -22.58
CA SER A 146 -12.27 -5.02 -23.87
C SER A 146 -12.19 -6.29 -24.70
N ALA A 147 -13.23 -6.53 -25.51
CA ALA A 147 -13.32 -7.69 -26.38
C ALA A 147 -11.99 -7.92 -27.10
N ILE A 148 -11.30 -8.97 -26.66
CA ILE A 148 -10.24 -9.71 -27.37
C ILE A 148 -9.38 -8.84 -28.32
N ASN A 149 -8.61 -7.94 -27.77
CA ASN A 149 -7.52 -7.34 -28.53
C ASN A 149 -6.20 -7.91 -27.98
N LYS A 150 -5.28 -8.25 -28.85
CA LYS A 150 -3.95 -8.83 -28.56
C LYS A 150 -3.12 -8.04 -27.53
N ASN A 151 -3.56 -6.83 -27.19
CA ASN A 151 -2.93 -5.91 -26.23
C ASN A 151 -3.17 -6.25 -24.74
N ASN A 152 -4.07 -7.20 -24.41
CA ASN A 152 -4.38 -7.49 -23.01
C ASN A 152 -3.19 -8.07 -22.24
N ILE A 153 -2.39 -8.90 -22.89
CA ILE A 153 -1.17 -9.46 -22.31
C ILE A 153 -0.11 -8.36 -22.11
N GLU A 154 0.00 -7.44 -23.06
CA GLU A 154 0.91 -6.29 -22.94
C GLU A 154 0.47 -5.36 -21.80
N THR A 155 -0.82 -5.12 -21.64
CA THR A 155 -1.34 -4.30 -20.52
C THR A 155 -1.03 -4.93 -19.17
N ILE A 156 -1.25 -6.24 -19.02
CA ILE A 156 -0.89 -6.97 -17.80
C ILE A 156 0.63 -6.91 -17.56
N LYS A 157 1.42 -7.17 -18.60
CA LYS A 157 2.89 -7.08 -18.51
C LYS A 157 3.36 -5.68 -18.10
N THR A 158 2.77 -4.64 -18.70
CA THR A 158 3.10 -3.25 -18.40
C THR A 158 2.79 -2.90 -16.95
N ALA A 159 1.65 -3.36 -16.43
CA ALA A 159 1.27 -3.09 -15.05
C ALA A 159 2.18 -3.82 -14.04
N PHE A 160 2.60 -5.06 -14.32
CA PHE A 160 3.61 -5.73 -13.50
C PHE A 160 4.99 -5.07 -13.58
N MET A 161 5.30 -4.41 -14.71
CA MET A 161 6.54 -3.69 -14.92
C MET A 161 6.49 -2.24 -14.44
N GLU A 162 5.42 -1.80 -13.81
CA GLU A 162 5.40 -0.49 -13.18
C GLU A 162 6.44 -0.39 -12.05
N ILE A 163 7.08 0.77 -11.97
CA ILE A 163 8.18 1.02 -11.02
C ILE A 163 7.81 0.66 -9.57
N PRO A 164 6.61 1.02 -9.04
CA PRO A 164 6.22 0.65 -7.68
C PRO A 164 6.27 -0.86 -7.43
N ASN A 165 5.74 -1.64 -8.36
CA ASN A 165 5.67 -3.10 -8.25
C ASN A 165 7.07 -3.74 -8.29
N ILE A 166 7.92 -3.26 -9.19
CA ILE A 166 9.32 -3.72 -9.28
C ILE A 166 10.06 -3.40 -7.97
N VAL A 167 9.90 -2.18 -7.46
CA VAL A 167 10.53 -1.75 -6.20
C VAL A 167 10.08 -2.64 -5.04
N LEU A 168 8.78 -2.92 -4.94
CA LEU A 168 8.20 -3.72 -3.87
C LEU A 168 8.72 -5.17 -3.91
N VAL A 169 8.70 -5.80 -5.10
CA VAL A 169 9.19 -7.19 -5.26
C VAL A 169 10.67 -7.29 -5.03
N SER A 170 11.44 -6.42 -5.68
CA SER A 170 12.91 -6.46 -5.53
C SER A 170 13.34 -6.21 -4.09
N SER A 171 12.70 -5.29 -3.38
CA SER A 171 13.00 -5.04 -1.97
C SER A 171 12.63 -6.21 -1.05
N LEU A 172 11.54 -6.93 -1.34
CA LEU A 172 11.18 -8.14 -0.62
C LEU A 172 12.24 -9.23 -0.82
N PHE A 173 12.68 -9.47 -2.06
CA PHE A 173 13.75 -10.41 -2.34
C PHE A 173 15.08 -9.99 -1.68
N ILE A 174 15.44 -8.73 -1.77
CA ILE A 174 16.62 -8.17 -1.10
C ILE A 174 16.54 -8.42 0.41
N GLY A 175 15.38 -8.13 1.03
CA GLY A 175 15.17 -8.36 2.46
C GLY A 175 15.29 -9.82 2.85
N TYR A 176 14.80 -10.74 2.00
CA TYR A 176 14.86 -12.18 2.25
C TYR A 176 16.27 -12.77 2.08
N PHE A 177 16.98 -12.40 1.00
CA PHE A 177 18.25 -13.04 0.66
C PHE A 177 19.48 -12.39 1.32
N LEU A 178 19.44 -11.10 1.58
CA LEU A 178 20.60 -10.35 2.10
C LEU A 178 20.80 -10.51 3.60
N ASN A 179 20.34 -11.53 4.25
CA ASN A 179 20.61 -11.81 5.67
C ASN A 179 21.10 -10.55 6.42
N LEU A 180 20.35 -9.46 6.22
CA LEU A 180 20.64 -8.17 6.83
C LEU A 180 20.34 -8.37 8.32
N ASN A 181 21.29 -9.06 9.00
CA ASN A 181 21.25 -9.18 10.44
C ASN A 181 20.82 -7.81 10.96
N SER A 182 19.88 -7.79 11.89
CA SER A 182 19.29 -6.62 12.53
C SER A 182 20.36 -5.64 13.04
N GLY A 183 21.13 -5.13 12.09
CA GLY A 183 22.10 -4.07 12.32
C GLY A 183 21.37 -2.76 12.51
N LEU A 184 21.91 -1.89 13.35
CA LEU A 184 21.40 -0.55 13.61
C LEU A 184 20.97 0.20 12.33
N GLN A 185 21.64 -0.07 11.20
CA GLN A 185 21.36 0.60 9.92
C GLN A 185 20.05 0.16 9.27
N THR A 186 19.72 -1.12 9.32
CA THR A 186 18.45 -1.62 8.75
C THR A 186 17.26 -1.22 9.60
N GLU A 187 17.40 -1.23 10.92
CA GLU A 187 16.37 -0.77 11.82
C GLU A 187 16.10 0.74 11.67
N LEU A 188 17.12 1.55 11.46
CA LEU A 188 16.98 2.97 11.14
C LEU A 188 16.19 3.19 9.85
N LEU A 189 16.53 2.46 8.77
CA LEU A 189 15.86 2.61 7.47
C LEU A 189 14.40 2.13 7.49
N THR A 190 14.13 1.00 8.14
CA THR A 190 12.80 0.37 8.09
C THR A 190 11.85 0.82 9.20
N LYS A 191 12.35 1.49 10.23
CA LYS A 191 11.54 1.93 11.37
C LYS A 191 11.56 3.45 11.49
N THR A 192 12.69 4.04 11.86
CA THR A 192 12.77 5.46 12.19
C THR A 192 12.56 6.36 10.96
N ILE A 193 13.33 6.15 9.89
CA ILE A 193 13.21 6.97 8.67
C ILE A 193 11.86 6.70 7.99
N PHE A 194 11.36 5.46 8.02
CA PHE A 194 10.06 5.11 7.48
C PHE A 194 8.93 5.93 8.10
N GLU A 195 8.90 6.08 9.44
CA GLU A 195 7.87 6.86 10.12
C GLU A 195 7.91 8.34 9.72
N TYR A 196 9.09 8.96 9.68
CA TYR A 196 9.22 10.36 9.27
C TYR A 196 8.83 10.57 7.81
N VAL A 197 9.26 9.67 6.92
CA VAL A 197 8.89 9.74 5.50
C VAL A 197 7.39 9.52 5.32
N LEU A 198 6.78 8.62 6.07
CA LEU A 198 5.33 8.41 6.08
C LEU A 198 4.58 9.68 6.49
N PHE A 199 5.04 10.38 7.52
CA PHE A 199 4.44 11.63 7.97
C PHE A 199 4.50 12.73 6.90
N VAL A 200 5.65 12.89 6.26
CA VAL A 200 5.81 13.85 5.14
C VAL A 200 4.94 13.43 3.95
N PHE A 201 4.91 12.16 3.61
CA PHE A 201 4.08 11.63 2.53
C PHE A 201 2.60 11.91 2.77
N LEU A 202 2.10 11.66 3.99
CA LEU A 202 0.71 11.93 4.35
C LEU A 202 0.37 13.41 4.29
N PHE A 203 1.25 14.27 4.76
CA PHE A 203 1.07 15.72 4.63
C PHE A 203 0.98 16.14 3.15
N VAL A 204 1.88 15.67 2.30
CA VAL A 204 1.85 15.93 0.85
C VAL A 204 0.58 15.38 0.19
N MET A 205 0.14 14.19 0.58
CA MET A 205 -1.12 13.61 0.09
C MET A 205 -2.34 14.39 0.55
N GLY A 206 -2.34 14.91 1.78
CA GLY A 206 -3.37 15.81 2.28
C GLY A 206 -3.54 17.05 1.40
N THR A 207 -2.45 17.69 0.98
CA THR A 207 -2.53 18.87 0.08
C THR A 207 -3.10 18.51 -1.30
N ARG A 208 -2.85 17.31 -1.81
CA ARG A 208 -3.43 16.83 -3.07
C ARG A 208 -4.93 16.57 -2.98
N VAL A 209 -5.37 15.99 -1.86
CA VAL A 209 -6.81 15.77 -1.58
C VAL A 209 -7.53 17.11 -1.50
N ALA A 210 -6.96 18.10 -0.82
CA ALA A 210 -7.50 19.47 -0.75
C ALA A 210 -7.79 20.07 -2.14
N ARG A 211 -6.86 19.89 -3.08
CA ARG A 211 -7.05 20.37 -4.46
C ARG A 211 -8.24 19.70 -5.15
N ARG A 212 -8.42 18.40 -4.97
CA ARG A 212 -9.53 17.67 -5.58
C ARG A 212 -10.87 18.07 -4.97
N ILE A 213 -10.92 18.28 -3.66
CA ILE A 213 -12.10 18.78 -2.96
C ILE A 213 -12.44 20.20 -3.46
N GLY A 214 -11.45 21.07 -3.59
CA GLY A 214 -11.64 22.41 -4.14
C GLY A 214 -12.19 22.42 -5.57
N CYS A 215 -11.81 21.44 -6.40
CA CYS A 215 -12.33 21.28 -7.76
C CYS A 215 -13.78 20.75 -7.81
N LEU A 216 -14.23 20.03 -6.76
CA LEU A 216 -15.61 19.52 -6.66
C LEU A 216 -16.59 20.55 -6.06
N LEU A 217 -16.08 21.58 -5.40
CA LEU A 217 -16.88 22.63 -4.76
C LEU A 217 -17.08 23.87 -5.66
N TYR A 218 -16.43 23.95 -6.80
CA TYR A 218 -16.58 24.95 -7.86
C TYR A 218 -17.04 24.29 -9.17
#